data_292f197b33789c847e806c99a9717026
#
_entry.id   292f197b33789c847e806c99a9717026
#
_cell.length_a   1.000
_cell.length_b   1.000
_cell.length_c   1.000
_cell.angle_alpha   90.00
_cell.angle_beta   90.00
_cell.angle_gamma   90.00
#
_symmetry.space_group_name_H-M   'P 1'
#
loop_
_entity.id
_entity.type
_entity.pdbx_description
1 polymer ?
#
loop_
_entity_poly.entity_id
_entity_poly.type
_entity_poly.pdbx_seq_one_letter_code
_entity_poly.pdbx_strand_id
1 'polypeptide(L)'
;MERTRREFIFSGTTFLAGAALVTDAPPLRAASTGGVSWPIGCFNRPWTKWTFDETLKAIRTAGYTTMGLLTRTEADPFIAAEATPEYLDGLKRALIASGLAVNMGALRSRHDVPLEDTVRSLQKEIDNAAFLGLKYVMTFGIEEPALVDQYLQSMARAAAYGAEKGVQVVMKPHGGSSGSSAEIVAAMKKVDHPNFRIWYDAGNIIYYTGKDPIEELKPIVQYVTGFCAKDCAAPRSEVMIQFGTGKVDFPGVFKVLKAAGFSGPIMVECCAIGDTPEATADNARANREFLEKVLAAL
;
A
#
# COMPACT_ATOMS: atom_id res chain seq x y z
N MET A 1 70.36 0.53 26.09
CA MET A 1 71.20 0.42 24.87
C MET A 1 70.46 1.13 23.78
N GLU A 2 70.61 2.39 23.63
CA GLU A 2 71.60 3.15 22.85
C GLU A 2 71.46 2.94 21.34
N ARG A 3 71.15 4.10 20.76
CA ARG A 3 71.73 4.77 19.54
C ARG A 3 71.03 4.41 18.22
N THR A 4 70.89 5.31 17.25
CA THR A 4 71.21 6.76 17.05
C THR A 4 70.49 7.28 15.80
N ARG A 5 70.26 8.58 15.78
CA ARG A 5 69.93 9.50 14.69
C ARG A 5 70.72 9.31 13.41
N ARG A 6 70.14 9.60 12.26
CA ARG A 6 70.83 10.41 11.22
C ARG A 6 69.80 11.23 10.43
N GLU A 7 70.00 12.52 10.56
CA GLU A 7 69.45 13.59 9.70
C GLU A 7 70.17 13.54 8.34
N PHE A 8 69.39 13.89 7.29
CA PHE A 8 69.92 14.44 6.06
C PHE A 8 69.10 15.61 5.58
N ILE A 9 69.75 16.79 5.62
CA ILE A 9 69.29 18.06 5.04
C ILE A 9 69.76 18.08 3.59
N PHE A 10 68.84 18.48 2.64
CA PHE A 10 69.30 19.25 1.44
C PHE A 10 68.07 20.02 0.86
N SER A 11 68.21 21.24 0.94
CA SER A 11 68.10 22.45 0.12
C SER A 11 67.23 22.45 -1.11
N GLY A 12 66.21 23.28 -1.07
CA GLY A 12 65.86 24.39 -1.94
C GLY A 12 65.47 24.14 -3.38
N THR A 13 64.21 24.42 -3.73
CA THR A 13 63.94 25.40 -4.80
C THR A 13 62.40 25.75 -4.77
N THR A 14 62.16 27.03 -4.62
CA THR A 14 60.85 27.65 -4.63
C THR A 14 60.27 27.66 -6.05
N PHE A 15 59.15 27.01 -6.30
CA PHE A 15 58.29 27.30 -7.45
C PHE A 15 56.93 27.75 -6.95
N LEU A 16 56.64 29.02 -7.13
CA LEU A 16 55.30 29.61 -6.99
C LEU A 16 54.47 29.12 -8.19
N ALA A 17 53.56 28.19 -7.97
CA ALA A 17 52.49 27.88 -8.90
C ALA A 17 51.18 28.32 -8.23
N GLY A 18 50.53 29.33 -8.81
CA GLY A 18 49.27 29.84 -8.39
C GLY A 18 48.17 28.74 -8.49
N ALA A 19 47.63 28.34 -7.37
CA ALA A 19 46.45 27.49 -7.31
C ALA A 19 45.22 28.38 -7.53
N ALA A 20 44.64 28.30 -8.73
CA ALA A 20 43.26 28.76 -8.97
C ALA A 20 42.31 27.88 -8.16
N LEU A 21 41.67 28.46 -7.13
CA LEU A 21 40.58 27.86 -6.43
C LEU A 21 39.39 27.72 -7.39
N VAL A 22 39.28 26.57 -8.05
CA VAL A 22 38.04 26.16 -8.68
C VAL A 22 37.09 25.76 -7.55
N THR A 23 36.17 26.65 -7.20
CA THR A 23 35.04 26.31 -6.34
C THR A 23 34.10 25.45 -7.16
N ASP A 24 34.18 24.14 -7.02
CA ASP A 24 33.12 23.21 -7.46
C ASP A 24 31.88 23.49 -6.60
N ALA A 25 31.07 24.46 -7.03
CA ALA A 25 29.68 24.56 -6.57
C ALA A 25 28.95 23.31 -7.09
N PRO A 26 28.28 22.52 -6.22
CA PRO A 26 27.49 21.40 -6.71
C PRO A 26 26.45 21.95 -7.71
N PRO A 27 26.18 21.24 -8.82
CA PRO A 27 25.21 21.68 -9.78
C PRO A 27 23.88 21.89 -9.05
N LEU A 28 23.32 23.08 -9.18
CA LEU A 28 21.95 23.38 -8.76
C LEU A 28 21.06 22.30 -9.40
N ARG A 29 20.58 21.38 -8.58
CA ARG A 29 19.60 20.38 -9.00
C ARG A 29 18.42 21.18 -9.51
N ALA A 30 18.23 21.20 -10.81
CA ALA A 30 17.06 21.79 -11.42
C ALA A 30 15.85 21.29 -10.68
N ALA A 31 15.05 22.20 -10.12
CA ALA A 31 13.77 21.84 -9.53
C ALA A 31 12.99 21.12 -10.63
N SER A 32 12.76 19.83 -10.45
CA SER A 32 11.96 19.04 -11.36
C SER A 32 10.57 19.67 -11.35
N THR A 33 10.18 20.32 -12.42
CA THR A 33 8.79 20.68 -12.72
C THR A 33 8.00 19.40 -13.05
N GLY A 34 8.23 18.32 -12.31
CA GLY A 34 7.61 17.04 -12.52
C GLY A 34 6.48 16.82 -11.53
N GLY A 35 5.37 16.34 -12.02
CA GLY A 35 4.24 15.86 -11.22
C GLY A 35 4.68 14.82 -10.17
N VAL A 36 3.78 14.47 -9.30
CA VAL A 36 4.00 13.50 -8.22
C VAL A 36 4.22 12.10 -8.82
N SER A 37 5.26 11.38 -8.36
CA SER A 37 5.55 10.00 -8.77
C SER A 37 5.25 9.04 -7.61
N TRP A 38 3.98 8.72 -7.38
CA TRP A 38 3.59 7.66 -6.47
C TRP A 38 3.47 6.33 -7.21
N PRO A 39 3.97 5.21 -6.65
CA PRO A 39 3.87 3.91 -7.31
C PRO A 39 2.41 3.49 -7.51
N ILE A 40 2.05 3.06 -8.73
CA ILE A 40 0.70 2.55 -9.04
C ILE A 40 0.78 1.04 -9.23
N GLY A 41 -0.03 0.30 -8.47
CA GLY A 41 -0.21 -1.14 -8.56
C GLY A 41 -1.69 -1.51 -8.75
N CYS A 42 -1.97 -2.81 -8.77
CA CYS A 42 -3.32 -3.34 -8.94
C CYS A 42 -3.59 -4.50 -8.00
N PHE A 43 -4.81 -4.59 -7.47
CA PHE A 43 -5.26 -5.77 -6.73
C PHE A 43 -5.79 -6.85 -7.68
N ASN A 44 -5.82 -8.08 -7.21
CA ASN A 44 -6.38 -9.22 -7.94
C ASN A 44 -7.91 -9.20 -8.06
N ARG A 45 -8.61 -8.31 -7.35
CA ARG A 45 -10.07 -8.30 -7.22
C ARG A 45 -10.87 -8.37 -8.54
N PRO A 46 -10.50 -7.66 -9.62
CA PRO A 46 -11.26 -7.73 -10.87
C PRO A 46 -11.24 -9.11 -11.56
N TRP A 47 -10.29 -9.97 -11.21
CA TRP A 47 -10.09 -11.26 -11.89
C TRP A 47 -10.45 -12.49 -11.07
N THR A 48 -11.22 -12.36 -9.99
CA THR A 48 -11.52 -13.48 -9.07
C THR A 48 -12.38 -14.59 -9.67
N LYS A 49 -12.93 -14.41 -10.86
CA LYS A 49 -13.65 -15.47 -11.63
C LYS A 49 -12.74 -16.29 -12.55
N TRP A 50 -11.46 -15.94 -12.66
CA TRP A 50 -10.46 -16.65 -13.45
C TRP A 50 -9.38 -17.24 -12.55
N THR A 51 -8.55 -18.09 -13.13
CA THR A 51 -7.43 -18.71 -12.41
C THR A 51 -6.41 -17.63 -11.97
N PHE A 52 -5.61 -17.96 -10.97
CA PHE A 52 -4.59 -17.02 -10.49
C PHE A 52 -3.51 -16.75 -11.55
N ASP A 53 -3.14 -17.76 -12.36
CA ASP A 53 -2.18 -17.60 -13.46
C ASP A 53 -2.72 -16.64 -14.55
N GLU A 54 -4.00 -16.73 -14.90
CA GLU A 54 -4.65 -15.77 -15.80
C GLU A 54 -4.68 -14.37 -15.18
N THR A 55 -4.94 -14.28 -13.87
CA THR A 55 -4.91 -13.02 -13.13
C THR A 55 -3.51 -12.36 -13.18
N LEU A 56 -2.45 -13.12 -12.92
CA LEU A 56 -1.07 -12.62 -12.98
C LEU A 56 -0.73 -12.09 -14.39
N LYS A 57 -1.08 -12.87 -15.42
CA LYS A 57 -0.87 -12.48 -16.81
C LYS A 57 -1.66 -11.21 -17.17
N ALA A 58 -2.92 -11.12 -16.76
CA ALA A 58 -3.80 -9.98 -17.04
C ALA A 58 -3.28 -8.69 -16.38
N ILE A 59 -2.86 -8.74 -15.11
CA ILE A 59 -2.27 -7.59 -14.40
C ILE A 59 -0.99 -7.11 -15.11
N ARG A 60 -0.13 -8.04 -15.55
CA ARG A 60 1.06 -7.70 -16.36
C ARG A 60 0.69 -7.06 -17.69
N THR A 61 -0.29 -7.62 -18.40
CA THR A 61 -0.78 -7.11 -19.69
C THR A 61 -1.38 -5.71 -19.54
N ALA A 62 -2.02 -5.39 -18.40
CA ALA A 62 -2.48 -4.06 -18.06
C ALA A 62 -1.35 -3.05 -17.80
N GLY A 63 -0.08 -3.50 -17.74
CA GLY A 63 1.11 -2.67 -17.56
C GLY A 63 1.46 -2.37 -16.11
N TYR A 64 0.90 -3.10 -15.15
CA TYR A 64 1.32 -2.98 -13.75
C TYR A 64 2.59 -3.79 -13.49
N THR A 65 3.39 -3.31 -12.56
CA THR A 65 4.59 -4.00 -12.05
C THR A 65 4.44 -4.43 -10.60
N THR A 66 3.40 -3.94 -9.92
CA THR A 66 3.10 -4.25 -8.52
C THR A 66 1.65 -4.72 -8.39
N MET A 67 1.45 -5.76 -7.58
CA MET A 67 0.13 -6.27 -7.26
C MET A 67 -0.10 -6.44 -5.76
N GLY A 68 -1.38 -6.61 -5.39
CA GLY A 68 -1.81 -6.96 -4.03
C GLY A 68 -2.78 -8.14 -4.04
N LEU A 69 -2.69 -8.99 -3.02
CA LEU A 69 -3.51 -10.19 -2.80
C LEU A 69 -4.72 -9.82 -1.92
N LEU A 70 -5.72 -9.16 -2.51
CA LEU A 70 -6.84 -8.59 -1.75
C LEU A 70 -7.98 -9.58 -1.57
N THR A 71 -8.41 -10.21 -2.64
CA THR A 71 -9.64 -11.05 -2.64
C THR A 71 -9.27 -12.50 -2.81
N ARG A 72 -9.52 -13.30 -1.75
CA ARG A 72 -9.37 -14.76 -1.76
C ARG A 72 -10.42 -15.39 -2.64
N THR A 73 -10.08 -16.52 -3.22
CA THR A 73 -11.00 -17.46 -3.84
C THR A 73 -10.96 -18.79 -3.06
N GLU A 74 -11.79 -19.73 -3.42
CA GLU A 74 -11.74 -21.06 -2.82
C GLU A 74 -10.41 -21.78 -3.10
N ALA A 75 -9.84 -21.56 -4.30
CA ALA A 75 -8.56 -22.12 -4.70
C ALA A 75 -7.34 -21.35 -4.13
N ASP A 76 -7.51 -20.06 -3.81
CA ASP A 76 -6.42 -19.15 -3.45
C ASP A 76 -6.62 -18.51 -2.07
N PRO A 77 -6.23 -19.20 -0.99
CA PRO A 77 -6.31 -18.65 0.37
C PRO A 77 -5.27 -17.55 0.64
N PHE A 78 -4.27 -17.39 -0.19
CA PHE A 78 -3.16 -16.43 -0.09
C PHE A 78 -2.46 -16.50 1.28
N ILE A 79 -2.58 -15.45 2.08
CA ILE A 79 -1.92 -15.36 3.40
C ILE A 79 -2.77 -15.97 4.54
N ALA A 80 -3.88 -16.65 4.24
CA ALA A 80 -4.76 -17.21 5.25
C ALA A 80 -4.00 -18.03 6.31
N ALA A 81 -4.49 -18.03 7.54
CA ALA A 81 -3.85 -18.78 8.62
C ALA A 81 -3.78 -20.28 8.35
N GLU A 82 -4.74 -20.80 7.58
CA GLU A 82 -4.85 -22.20 7.12
C GLU A 82 -4.03 -22.53 5.87
N ALA A 83 -3.40 -21.53 5.24
CA ALA A 83 -2.56 -21.78 4.06
C ALA A 83 -1.37 -22.70 4.41
N THR A 84 -1.22 -23.78 3.63
CA THR A 84 -0.16 -24.76 3.88
C THR A 84 1.21 -24.25 3.40
N PRO A 85 2.32 -24.71 3.96
CA PRO A 85 3.66 -24.38 3.48
C PRO A 85 3.82 -24.66 1.98
N GLU A 86 3.30 -25.79 1.48
CA GLU A 86 3.38 -26.20 0.08
C GLU A 86 2.64 -25.21 -0.85
N TYR A 87 1.46 -24.74 -0.42
CA TYR A 87 0.71 -23.71 -1.15
C TYR A 87 1.49 -22.39 -1.19
N LEU A 88 2.03 -21.95 -0.05
CA LEU A 88 2.80 -20.69 0.06
C LEU A 88 4.07 -20.74 -0.78
N ASP A 89 4.78 -21.87 -0.82
CA ASP A 89 5.93 -22.08 -1.71
C ASP A 89 5.52 -22.04 -3.18
N GLY A 90 4.40 -22.67 -3.54
CA GLY A 90 3.83 -22.61 -4.88
C GLY A 90 3.47 -21.18 -5.29
N LEU A 91 2.74 -20.47 -4.43
CA LEU A 91 2.35 -19.07 -4.62
C LEU A 91 3.58 -18.17 -4.80
N LYS A 92 4.60 -18.32 -3.94
CA LYS A 92 5.83 -17.55 -4.04
C LYS A 92 6.55 -17.76 -5.37
N ARG A 93 6.64 -19.02 -5.85
CA ARG A 93 7.21 -19.33 -7.18
C ARG A 93 6.41 -18.68 -8.31
N ALA A 94 5.08 -18.75 -8.26
CA ALA A 94 4.20 -18.15 -9.28
C ALA A 94 4.37 -16.62 -9.32
N LEU A 95 4.42 -15.95 -8.17
CA LEU A 95 4.66 -14.52 -8.06
C LEU A 95 6.03 -14.12 -8.64
N ILE A 96 7.10 -14.85 -8.30
CA ILE A 96 8.44 -14.62 -8.86
C ILE A 96 8.44 -14.80 -10.37
N ALA A 97 7.85 -15.90 -10.87
CA ALA A 97 7.78 -16.20 -12.30
C ALA A 97 6.98 -15.15 -13.08
N SER A 98 5.95 -14.57 -12.48
CA SER A 98 5.17 -13.50 -13.11
C SER A 98 5.95 -12.20 -13.31
N GLY A 99 7.03 -11.97 -12.55
CA GLY A 99 7.79 -10.71 -12.51
C GLY A 99 7.01 -9.54 -11.89
N LEU A 100 5.92 -9.82 -11.17
CA LEU A 100 5.18 -8.81 -10.40
C LEU A 100 5.77 -8.73 -8.98
N ALA A 101 6.05 -7.51 -8.52
CA ALA A 101 6.27 -7.27 -7.11
C ALA A 101 4.92 -7.39 -6.38
N VAL A 102 4.90 -8.12 -5.28
CA VAL A 102 3.70 -8.21 -4.44
C VAL A 102 3.93 -7.40 -3.17
N ASN A 103 2.97 -6.52 -2.79
CA ASN A 103 3.19 -5.60 -1.68
C ASN A 103 2.21 -5.77 -0.50
N MET A 104 1.02 -6.34 -0.72
CA MET A 104 -0.02 -6.39 0.30
C MET A 104 -0.86 -7.66 0.22
N GLY A 105 -1.30 -8.16 1.38
CA GLY A 105 -2.29 -9.22 1.54
C GLY A 105 -3.41 -8.82 2.50
N ALA A 106 -4.63 -9.34 2.28
CA ALA A 106 -5.77 -9.03 3.13
C ALA A 106 -5.87 -9.99 4.31
N LEU A 107 -5.97 -9.45 5.53
CA LEU A 107 -6.30 -10.18 6.75
C LEU A 107 -7.77 -10.65 6.71
N ARG A 108 -8.05 -11.84 7.20
CA ARG A 108 -9.38 -12.45 7.23
C ARG A 108 -9.68 -13.18 8.53
N SER A 109 -8.93 -12.89 9.59
CA SER A 109 -9.15 -13.47 10.89
C SER A 109 -10.54 -13.14 11.45
N ARG A 110 -11.14 -14.11 12.13
CA ARG A 110 -12.44 -13.97 12.80
C ARG A 110 -12.28 -13.19 14.09
N HIS A 111 -13.32 -12.45 14.47
CA HIS A 111 -13.37 -11.67 15.70
C HIS A 111 -14.53 -12.10 16.61
N ASP A 112 -15.28 -13.11 16.21
CA ASP A 112 -16.37 -13.76 16.98
C ASP A 112 -15.90 -15.02 17.72
N VAL A 113 -14.59 -15.20 17.89
CA VAL A 113 -13.91 -16.24 18.66
C VAL A 113 -13.10 -15.59 19.77
N PRO A 114 -12.59 -16.34 20.77
CA PRO A 114 -11.76 -15.76 21.83
C PRO A 114 -10.60 -14.91 21.29
N LEU A 115 -10.28 -13.81 21.96
CA LEU A 115 -9.23 -12.86 21.54
C LEU A 115 -7.90 -13.55 21.23
N GLU A 116 -7.49 -14.51 22.05
CA GLU A 116 -6.22 -15.22 21.86
C GLU A 116 -6.22 -16.08 20.57
N ASP A 117 -7.37 -16.62 20.18
CA ASP A 117 -7.50 -17.37 18.93
C ASP A 117 -7.43 -16.43 17.72
N THR A 118 -8.11 -15.28 17.79
CA THR A 118 -8.00 -14.21 16.79
C THR A 118 -6.55 -13.78 16.62
N VAL A 119 -5.84 -13.51 17.72
CA VAL A 119 -4.45 -13.06 17.68
C VAL A 119 -3.53 -14.10 17.08
N ARG A 120 -3.66 -15.39 17.46
CA ARG A 120 -2.88 -16.47 16.85
C ARG A 120 -3.09 -16.57 15.34
N SER A 121 -4.33 -16.42 14.90
CA SER A 121 -4.68 -16.41 13.46
C SER A 121 -4.02 -15.23 12.75
N LEU A 122 -4.12 -14.02 13.30
CA LEU A 122 -3.49 -12.81 12.75
C LEU A 122 -1.95 -12.94 12.68
N GLN A 123 -1.32 -13.49 13.71
CA GLN A 123 0.12 -13.73 13.72
C GLN A 123 0.52 -14.69 12.58
N LYS A 124 -0.26 -15.76 12.37
CA LYS A 124 -0.02 -16.70 11.28
C LYS A 124 -0.20 -16.05 9.90
N GLU A 125 -1.24 -15.22 9.72
CA GLU A 125 -1.44 -14.46 8.47
C GLU A 125 -0.27 -13.48 8.23
N ILE A 126 0.25 -12.82 9.28
CA ILE A 126 1.42 -11.94 9.20
C ILE A 126 2.70 -12.71 8.88
N ASP A 127 2.93 -13.89 9.48
CA ASP A 127 4.06 -14.76 9.14
C ASP A 127 4.02 -15.19 7.67
N ASN A 128 2.85 -15.57 7.16
CA ASN A 128 2.65 -15.93 5.76
C ASN A 128 2.92 -14.73 4.83
N ALA A 129 2.48 -13.52 5.22
CA ALA A 129 2.76 -12.29 4.51
C ALA A 129 4.28 -11.99 4.47
N ALA A 130 4.96 -12.09 5.60
CA ALA A 130 6.40 -11.90 5.69
C ALA A 130 7.17 -12.92 4.84
N PHE A 131 6.76 -14.21 4.85
CA PHE A 131 7.32 -15.27 4.01
C PHE A 131 7.23 -14.95 2.51
N LEU A 132 6.10 -14.36 2.07
CA LEU A 132 5.89 -13.91 0.69
C LEU A 132 6.60 -12.59 0.37
N GLY A 133 7.17 -11.91 1.35
CA GLY A 133 7.85 -10.62 1.19
C GLY A 133 6.92 -9.42 1.11
N LEU A 134 5.67 -9.56 1.57
CA LEU A 134 4.70 -8.47 1.62
C LEU A 134 5.14 -7.39 2.63
N LYS A 135 4.85 -6.14 2.31
CA LYS A 135 5.13 -4.99 3.17
C LYS A 135 3.94 -4.58 4.01
N TYR A 136 2.75 -4.97 3.58
CA TYR A 136 1.49 -4.55 4.19
C TYR A 136 0.54 -5.72 4.34
N VAL A 137 -0.23 -5.70 5.43
CA VAL A 137 -1.43 -6.52 5.58
C VAL A 137 -2.62 -5.61 5.88
N MET A 138 -3.75 -5.84 5.21
CA MET A 138 -4.90 -4.95 5.26
C MET A 138 -6.06 -5.56 6.03
N THR A 139 -6.62 -4.78 6.95
CA THR A 139 -7.89 -5.03 7.63
C THR A 139 -8.96 -4.03 7.20
N PHE A 140 -10.24 -4.34 7.47
CA PHE A 140 -11.38 -3.58 6.95
C PHE A 140 -12.25 -2.94 8.04
N GLY A 141 -11.81 -2.99 9.30
CA GLY A 141 -12.69 -2.66 10.42
C GLY A 141 -13.67 -3.80 10.71
N ILE A 142 -14.67 -3.53 11.52
CA ILE A 142 -15.74 -4.46 11.85
C ILE A 142 -17.07 -3.72 11.92
N GLU A 143 -18.14 -4.32 11.39
CA GLU A 143 -19.47 -3.71 11.38
C GLU A 143 -20.25 -3.99 12.68
N GLU A 144 -20.02 -5.14 13.31
CA GLU A 144 -20.71 -5.55 14.55
C GLU A 144 -20.21 -4.76 15.76
N PRO A 145 -21.03 -3.87 16.38
CA PRO A 145 -20.58 -3.00 17.46
C PRO A 145 -20.06 -3.77 18.68
N ALA A 146 -20.63 -4.92 19.00
CA ALA A 146 -20.24 -5.75 20.15
C ALA A 146 -18.81 -6.32 20.02
N LEU A 147 -18.28 -6.40 18.80
CA LEU A 147 -16.95 -6.95 18.53
C LEU A 147 -15.87 -5.87 18.34
N VAL A 148 -16.23 -4.58 18.34
CA VAL A 148 -15.29 -3.47 18.07
C VAL A 148 -14.13 -3.46 19.05
N ASP A 149 -14.39 -3.60 20.34
CA ASP A 149 -13.34 -3.57 21.35
C ASP A 149 -12.35 -4.74 21.20
N GLN A 150 -12.85 -5.95 20.97
CA GLN A 150 -12.01 -7.11 20.70
C GLN A 150 -11.21 -6.96 19.40
N TYR A 151 -11.84 -6.45 18.35
CA TYR A 151 -11.16 -6.15 17.09
C TYR A 151 -10.00 -5.18 17.31
N LEU A 152 -10.21 -4.04 17.97
CA LEU A 152 -9.16 -3.04 18.20
C LEU A 152 -8.03 -3.58 19.08
N GLN A 153 -8.35 -4.39 20.12
CA GLN A 153 -7.33 -5.08 20.91
C GLN A 153 -6.49 -6.05 20.07
N SER A 154 -7.14 -6.82 19.19
CA SER A 154 -6.43 -7.73 18.29
C SER A 154 -5.55 -6.97 17.27
N MET A 155 -6.00 -5.80 16.77
CA MET A 155 -5.21 -4.96 15.88
C MET A 155 -3.99 -4.34 16.57
N ALA A 156 -4.08 -3.95 17.84
CA ALA A 156 -2.93 -3.49 18.61
C ALA A 156 -1.83 -4.56 18.69
N ARG A 157 -2.23 -5.80 18.97
CA ARG A 157 -1.31 -6.95 19.05
C ARG A 157 -0.77 -7.33 17.67
N ALA A 158 -1.60 -7.29 16.62
CA ALA A 158 -1.19 -7.53 15.26
C ALA A 158 -0.20 -6.46 14.76
N ALA A 159 -0.41 -5.19 15.11
CA ALA A 159 0.49 -4.10 14.76
C ALA A 159 1.86 -4.24 15.41
N ALA A 160 1.92 -4.62 16.69
CA ALA A 160 3.17 -4.90 17.39
C ALA A 160 3.92 -6.07 16.74
N TYR A 161 3.23 -7.20 16.53
CA TYR A 161 3.82 -8.37 15.88
C TYR A 161 4.26 -8.10 14.43
N GLY A 162 3.45 -7.37 13.67
CA GLY A 162 3.79 -6.97 12.31
C GLY A 162 5.06 -6.09 12.26
N ALA A 163 5.26 -5.22 13.24
CA ALA A 163 6.48 -4.41 13.35
C ALA A 163 7.74 -5.28 13.51
N GLU A 164 7.68 -6.35 14.33
CA GLU A 164 8.76 -7.32 14.50
C GLU A 164 9.08 -8.06 13.18
N LYS A 165 8.07 -8.28 12.34
CA LYS A 165 8.19 -8.99 11.06
C LYS A 165 8.50 -8.06 9.87
N GLY A 166 8.54 -6.74 10.08
CA GLY A 166 8.70 -5.75 9.00
C GLY A 166 7.47 -5.63 8.09
N VAL A 167 6.29 -5.94 8.61
CA VAL A 167 4.99 -5.88 7.92
C VAL A 167 4.09 -4.84 8.60
N GLN A 168 3.65 -3.82 7.86
CA GLN A 168 2.75 -2.81 8.38
C GLN A 168 1.29 -3.31 8.34
N VAL A 169 0.55 -3.12 9.43
CA VAL A 169 -0.88 -3.39 9.49
C VAL A 169 -1.63 -2.11 9.09
N VAL A 170 -2.49 -2.21 8.09
CA VAL A 170 -3.22 -1.06 7.56
C VAL A 170 -4.73 -1.30 7.60
N MET A 171 -5.47 -0.30 8.02
CA MET A 171 -6.94 -0.32 8.01
C MET A 171 -7.44 0.45 6.79
N LYS A 172 -8.39 -0.15 6.06
CA LYS A 172 -9.08 0.48 4.94
C LYS A 172 -10.49 0.89 5.35
N PRO A 173 -10.98 2.09 4.99
CA PRO A 173 -12.38 2.46 5.17
C PRO A 173 -13.32 1.43 4.53
N HIS A 174 -14.24 0.83 5.33
CA HIS A 174 -15.12 -0.24 4.86
C HIS A 174 -16.46 -0.32 5.63
N GLY A 175 -16.93 0.78 6.21
CA GLY A 175 -18.09 0.80 7.10
C GLY A 175 -17.75 0.45 8.55
N GLY A 176 -18.75 0.39 9.41
CA GLY A 176 -18.59 0.07 10.83
C GLY A 176 -17.50 0.87 11.52
N SER A 177 -16.60 0.23 12.24
CA SER A 177 -15.49 0.87 12.97
C SER A 177 -14.42 1.54 12.07
N SER A 178 -14.58 1.47 10.76
CA SER A 178 -13.73 2.16 9.77
C SER A 178 -14.55 2.97 8.75
N GLY A 179 -15.81 3.29 9.05
CA GLY A 179 -16.75 3.90 8.11
C GLY A 179 -16.45 5.36 7.80
N SER A 180 -16.23 6.19 8.82
CA SER A 180 -15.95 7.61 8.67
C SER A 180 -14.65 8.00 9.37
N SER A 181 -14.21 9.25 9.14
CA SER A 181 -13.03 9.80 9.81
C SER A 181 -13.14 9.78 11.33
N ALA A 182 -14.33 9.93 11.88
CA ALA A 182 -14.55 9.89 13.33
C ALA A 182 -14.27 8.50 13.92
N GLU A 183 -14.83 7.44 13.31
CA GLU A 183 -14.56 6.04 13.71
C GLU A 183 -13.09 5.68 13.48
N ILE A 184 -12.50 6.12 12.36
CA ILE A 184 -11.09 5.88 12.06
C ILE A 184 -10.18 6.55 13.10
N VAL A 185 -10.43 7.81 13.47
CA VAL A 185 -9.66 8.49 14.52
C VAL A 185 -9.80 7.77 15.86
N ALA A 186 -11.01 7.32 16.21
CA ALA A 186 -11.23 6.54 17.43
C ALA A 186 -10.44 5.22 17.41
N ALA A 187 -10.46 4.50 16.29
CA ALA A 187 -9.69 3.26 16.12
C ALA A 187 -8.18 3.52 16.22
N MET A 188 -7.65 4.54 15.54
CA MET A 188 -6.23 4.90 15.60
C MET A 188 -5.77 5.22 17.03
N LYS A 189 -6.58 5.97 17.80
CA LYS A 189 -6.30 6.29 19.20
C LYS A 189 -6.36 5.06 20.12
N LYS A 190 -7.29 4.14 19.86
CA LYS A 190 -7.48 2.95 20.69
C LYS A 190 -6.39 1.92 20.46
N VAL A 191 -5.96 1.72 19.20
CA VAL A 191 -4.85 0.82 18.83
C VAL A 191 -3.51 1.41 19.28
N ASP A 192 -3.32 2.72 19.15
CA ASP A 192 -2.16 3.51 19.59
C ASP A 192 -0.81 2.86 19.29
N HIS A 193 -0.63 2.43 18.04
CA HIS A 193 0.62 1.80 17.63
C HIS A 193 1.17 2.39 16.31
N PRO A 194 2.48 2.73 16.21
CA PRO A 194 3.05 3.36 15.02
C PRO A 194 3.00 2.49 13.75
N ASN A 195 2.89 1.17 13.89
CA ASN A 195 2.77 0.24 12.78
C ASN A 195 1.31 -0.03 12.35
N PHE A 196 0.32 0.62 12.99
CA PHE A 196 -1.08 0.62 12.55
C PHE A 196 -1.36 1.91 11.79
N ARG A 197 -1.75 1.82 10.50
CA ARG A 197 -1.89 2.95 9.58
C ARG A 197 -3.15 2.80 8.74
N ILE A 198 -3.36 3.74 7.83
CA ILE A 198 -4.54 3.78 6.96
C ILE A 198 -4.11 3.63 5.51
N TRP A 199 -4.81 2.79 4.77
CA TRP A 199 -4.88 2.86 3.32
C TRP A 199 -6.23 3.43 2.92
N TYR A 200 -6.21 4.70 2.50
CA TYR A 200 -7.44 5.45 2.25
C TYR A 200 -8.16 4.95 0.99
N ASP A 201 -9.47 4.91 1.03
CA ASP A 201 -10.35 4.49 -0.07
C ASP A 201 -11.50 5.49 -0.19
N ALA A 202 -11.36 6.45 -1.11
CA ALA A 202 -12.34 7.53 -1.33
C ALA A 202 -13.69 6.98 -1.85
N GLY A 203 -13.64 5.94 -2.69
CA GLY A 203 -14.85 5.27 -3.19
C GLY A 203 -15.63 4.58 -2.08
N ASN A 204 -14.94 3.98 -1.11
CA ASN A 204 -15.60 3.38 0.05
C ASN A 204 -16.23 4.41 0.98
N ILE A 205 -15.66 5.60 1.13
CA ILE A 205 -16.30 6.68 1.88
C ILE A 205 -17.65 7.00 1.26
N ILE A 206 -17.73 7.18 -0.07
CA ILE A 206 -19.00 7.40 -0.75
C ILE A 206 -19.91 6.18 -0.57
N TYR A 207 -19.40 4.98 -0.83
CA TYR A 207 -20.18 3.74 -0.81
C TYR A 207 -20.86 3.47 0.54
N TYR A 208 -20.10 3.57 1.64
CA TYR A 208 -20.57 3.22 2.98
C TYR A 208 -21.30 4.35 3.69
N THR A 209 -20.89 5.60 3.46
CA THR A 209 -21.35 6.74 4.26
C THR A 209 -22.07 7.83 3.47
N GLY A 210 -21.88 7.89 2.16
CA GLY A 210 -22.39 8.99 1.33
C GLY A 210 -21.69 10.35 1.58
N LYS A 211 -20.65 10.39 2.41
CA LYS A 211 -19.95 11.61 2.76
C LYS A 211 -18.94 12.04 1.70
N ASP A 212 -18.48 13.28 1.79
CA ASP A 212 -17.42 13.82 0.93
C ASP A 212 -16.05 13.20 1.30
N PRO A 213 -15.39 12.48 0.37
CA PRO A 213 -14.10 11.86 0.63
C PRO A 213 -12.98 12.86 0.99
N ILE A 214 -13.04 14.09 0.47
CA ILE A 214 -12.03 15.10 0.77
C ILE A 214 -12.17 15.56 2.22
N GLU A 215 -13.39 15.84 2.67
CA GLU A 215 -13.64 16.25 4.05
C GLU A 215 -13.34 15.13 5.05
N GLU A 216 -13.66 13.88 4.71
CA GLU A 216 -13.35 12.72 5.54
C GLU A 216 -11.84 12.38 5.55
N LEU A 217 -11.07 12.75 4.52
CA LEU A 217 -9.63 12.54 4.50
C LEU A 217 -8.86 13.49 5.44
N LYS A 218 -9.26 14.76 5.50
CA LYS A 218 -8.53 15.81 6.24
C LYS A 218 -8.17 15.44 7.68
N PRO A 219 -9.10 14.93 8.52
CA PRO A 219 -8.78 14.58 9.91
C PRO A 219 -7.83 13.40 10.09
N ILE A 220 -7.69 12.55 9.07
CA ILE A 220 -6.95 11.28 9.15
C ILE A 220 -5.73 11.23 8.24
N VAL A 221 -5.47 12.25 7.44
CA VAL A 221 -4.42 12.25 6.41
C VAL A 221 -3.03 11.93 6.98
N GLN A 222 -2.75 12.32 8.21
CA GLN A 222 -1.49 12.05 8.92
C GLN A 222 -1.24 10.55 9.17
N TYR A 223 -2.28 9.72 9.12
CA TYR A 223 -2.19 8.27 9.29
C TYR A 223 -2.10 7.51 7.96
N VAL A 224 -2.28 8.21 6.83
CA VAL A 224 -2.39 7.55 5.51
C VAL A 224 -1.02 7.19 4.96
N THR A 225 -0.79 5.90 4.70
CA THR A 225 0.45 5.37 4.13
C THR A 225 0.25 4.67 2.79
N GLY A 226 -0.98 4.54 2.31
CA GLY A 226 -1.32 3.99 1.01
C GLY A 226 -2.72 4.40 0.57
N PHE A 227 -3.06 4.14 -0.67
CA PHE A 227 -4.35 4.50 -1.25
C PHE A 227 -4.93 3.33 -2.06
N CYS A 228 -6.19 2.96 -1.76
CA CYS A 228 -6.97 2.04 -2.57
C CYS A 228 -7.79 2.83 -3.58
N ALA A 229 -7.44 2.73 -4.85
CA ALA A 229 -8.12 3.46 -5.91
C ALA A 229 -9.36 2.69 -6.35
N LYS A 230 -10.51 3.31 -6.10
CA LYS A 230 -11.86 2.86 -6.44
C LYS A 230 -12.71 4.08 -6.73
N ASP A 231 -13.54 4.02 -7.75
CA ASP A 231 -14.58 5.01 -7.97
C ASP A 231 -15.93 4.50 -7.48
N CYS A 232 -16.87 5.41 -7.21
CA CYS A 232 -18.21 5.09 -6.72
C CYS A 232 -19.17 6.23 -7.06
N ALA A 233 -20.31 5.92 -7.66
CA ALA A 233 -21.28 6.92 -8.11
C ALA A 233 -22.26 7.37 -7.01
N ALA A 234 -22.58 6.52 -6.03
CA ALA A 234 -23.51 6.79 -4.96
C ALA A 234 -23.35 5.74 -3.83
N PRO A 235 -23.93 5.98 -2.64
CA PRO A 235 -23.99 4.95 -1.59
C PRO A 235 -24.56 3.64 -2.12
N ARG A 236 -23.86 2.54 -1.83
CA ARG A 236 -24.24 1.16 -2.20
C ARG A 236 -24.39 0.92 -3.71
N SER A 237 -23.86 1.82 -4.57
CA SER A 237 -23.86 1.62 -6.01
C SER A 237 -22.76 0.66 -6.47
N GLU A 238 -22.80 0.28 -7.77
CA GLU A 238 -21.74 -0.52 -8.39
C GLU A 238 -20.38 0.19 -8.27
N VAL A 239 -19.34 -0.59 -7.96
CA VAL A 239 -17.96 -0.13 -7.80
C VAL A 239 -17.00 -0.72 -8.82
N MET A 240 -17.40 -1.76 -9.58
CA MET A 240 -16.62 -2.28 -10.70
C MET A 240 -16.83 -1.41 -11.94
N ILE A 241 -16.48 -0.14 -11.83
CA ILE A 241 -16.64 0.90 -12.85
C ILE A 241 -15.30 1.52 -13.22
N GLN A 242 -15.27 2.23 -14.36
CA GLN A 242 -14.11 2.99 -14.79
C GLN A 242 -13.96 4.28 -13.98
N PHE A 243 -12.71 4.67 -13.69
CA PHE A 243 -12.42 5.92 -13.00
C PHE A 243 -12.87 7.13 -13.81
N GLY A 244 -13.43 8.11 -13.11
CA GLY A 244 -14.03 9.30 -13.69
C GLY A 244 -15.48 9.14 -14.13
N THR A 245 -16.07 7.93 -13.99
CA THR A 245 -17.51 7.72 -14.21
C THR A 245 -18.34 7.80 -12.93
N GLY A 246 -17.69 7.76 -11.77
CA GLY A 246 -18.30 7.95 -10.46
C GLY A 246 -18.19 9.38 -9.95
N LYS A 247 -18.15 9.55 -8.64
CA LYS A 247 -18.11 10.84 -7.94
C LYS A 247 -16.82 11.10 -7.17
N VAL A 248 -15.83 10.20 -7.24
CA VAL A 248 -14.54 10.43 -6.57
C VAL A 248 -13.80 11.54 -7.29
N ASP A 249 -13.57 12.66 -6.61
CA ASP A 249 -12.65 13.72 -7.07
C ASP A 249 -11.20 13.29 -6.77
N PHE A 250 -10.63 12.43 -7.64
CA PHE A 250 -9.24 11.98 -7.53
C PHE A 250 -8.24 13.16 -7.48
N PRO A 251 -8.34 14.20 -8.34
CA PRO A 251 -7.47 15.36 -8.23
C PRO A 251 -7.56 16.06 -6.87
N GLY A 252 -8.75 16.27 -6.34
CA GLY A 252 -8.96 16.90 -5.03
C GLY A 252 -8.40 16.07 -3.89
N VAL A 253 -8.68 14.78 -3.85
CA VAL A 253 -8.12 13.82 -2.86
C VAL A 253 -6.60 13.81 -2.91
N PHE A 254 -6.01 13.73 -4.10
CA PHE A 254 -4.56 13.66 -4.26
C PHE A 254 -3.86 14.99 -3.93
N LYS A 255 -4.50 16.14 -4.12
CA LYS A 255 -4.00 17.44 -3.62
C LYS A 255 -3.87 17.43 -2.09
N VAL A 256 -4.87 16.89 -1.37
CA VAL A 256 -4.80 16.78 0.09
C VAL A 256 -3.68 15.83 0.52
N LEU A 257 -3.55 14.68 -0.12
CA LEU A 257 -2.46 13.72 0.15
C LEU A 257 -1.08 14.35 -0.12
N LYS A 258 -0.91 15.05 -1.25
CA LYS A 258 0.34 15.74 -1.61
C LYS A 258 0.70 16.80 -0.58
N ALA A 259 -0.25 17.63 -0.17
CA ALA A 259 -0.04 18.67 0.84
C ALA A 259 0.38 18.08 2.20
N ALA A 260 -0.05 16.87 2.52
CA ALA A 260 0.33 16.14 3.73
C ALA A 260 1.65 15.36 3.60
N GLY A 261 2.34 15.43 2.46
CA GLY A 261 3.61 14.72 2.24
C GLY A 261 3.47 13.22 1.96
N PHE A 262 2.31 12.77 1.49
CA PHE A 262 2.09 11.37 1.12
C PHE A 262 3.08 10.91 0.05
N SER A 263 3.61 9.71 0.20
CA SER A 263 4.56 9.07 -0.73
C SER A 263 4.31 7.57 -0.92
N GLY A 264 3.17 7.08 -0.40
CA GLY A 264 2.81 5.66 -0.44
C GLY A 264 2.32 5.17 -1.80
N PRO A 265 2.07 3.86 -1.93
CA PRO A 265 1.53 3.28 -3.15
C PRO A 265 0.04 3.61 -3.34
N ILE A 266 -0.37 3.69 -4.60
CA ILE A 266 -1.76 3.69 -5.06
C ILE A 266 -2.05 2.31 -5.65
N MET A 267 -3.09 1.63 -5.17
CA MET A 267 -3.48 0.32 -5.67
C MET A 267 -4.87 0.38 -6.30
N VAL A 268 -4.96 0.14 -7.60
CA VAL A 268 -6.25 0.03 -8.31
C VAL A 268 -6.99 -1.21 -7.80
N GLU A 269 -8.17 -0.99 -7.21
CA GLU A 269 -8.97 -2.08 -6.62
C GLU A 269 -10.06 -2.56 -7.55
N CYS A 270 -10.67 -1.64 -8.30
CA CYS A 270 -11.81 -1.92 -9.16
C CYS A 270 -11.60 -1.35 -10.55
N CYS A 271 -12.15 -2.04 -11.55
CA CYS A 271 -12.38 -1.56 -12.90
C CYS A 271 -13.60 -2.29 -13.46
N ALA A 272 -14.14 -1.86 -14.57
CA ALA A 272 -15.17 -2.62 -15.26
C ALA A 272 -14.66 -4.02 -15.63
N ILE A 273 -15.45 -5.05 -15.34
CA ILE A 273 -15.09 -6.44 -15.63
C ILE A 273 -15.57 -6.78 -17.04
N GLY A 274 -14.62 -7.16 -17.90
CA GLY A 274 -14.91 -7.65 -19.25
C GLY A 274 -15.32 -9.13 -19.27
N ASP A 275 -15.61 -9.62 -20.45
CA ASP A 275 -15.98 -11.04 -20.66
C ASP A 275 -14.75 -11.97 -20.57
N THR A 276 -13.54 -11.44 -20.78
CA THR A 276 -12.28 -12.17 -20.70
C THR A 276 -11.29 -11.50 -19.76
N PRO A 277 -10.24 -12.22 -19.30
CA PRO A 277 -9.17 -11.63 -18.49
C PRO A 277 -8.49 -10.46 -19.22
N GLU A 278 -8.32 -10.55 -20.53
CA GLU A 278 -7.68 -9.53 -21.37
C GLU A 278 -8.55 -8.28 -21.49
N ALA A 279 -9.85 -8.43 -21.72
CA ALA A 279 -10.79 -7.30 -21.75
C ALA A 279 -10.82 -6.57 -20.40
N THR A 280 -10.74 -7.32 -19.30
CA THR A 280 -10.61 -6.74 -17.95
C THR A 280 -9.25 -6.05 -17.78
N ALA A 281 -8.17 -6.58 -18.37
CA ALA A 281 -6.85 -5.95 -18.35
C ALA A 281 -6.83 -4.62 -19.11
N ASP A 282 -7.55 -4.49 -20.21
CA ASP A 282 -7.69 -3.23 -20.94
C ASP A 282 -8.41 -2.17 -20.09
N ASN A 283 -9.46 -2.56 -19.39
CA ASN A 283 -10.17 -1.69 -18.43
C ASN A 283 -9.26 -1.26 -17.26
N ALA A 284 -8.49 -2.18 -16.71
CA ALA A 284 -7.55 -1.89 -15.63
C ALA A 284 -6.40 -0.99 -16.10
N ARG A 285 -5.93 -1.15 -17.35
CA ARG A 285 -4.95 -0.27 -18.00
C ARG A 285 -5.50 1.15 -18.12
N ALA A 286 -6.73 1.31 -18.59
CA ALA A 286 -7.38 2.61 -18.69
C ALA A 286 -7.46 3.33 -17.33
N ASN A 287 -7.75 2.61 -16.24
CA ASN A 287 -7.73 3.16 -14.88
C ASN A 287 -6.31 3.55 -14.42
N ARG A 288 -5.28 2.79 -14.77
CA ARG A 288 -3.88 3.15 -14.51
C ARG A 288 -3.51 4.46 -15.22
N GLU A 289 -3.79 4.55 -16.53
CA GLU A 289 -3.50 5.72 -17.34
C GLU A 289 -4.28 6.96 -16.88
N PHE A 290 -5.51 6.79 -16.39
CA PHE A 290 -6.28 7.86 -15.74
C PHE A 290 -5.54 8.41 -14.52
N LEU A 291 -5.08 7.53 -13.62
CA LEU A 291 -4.33 7.94 -12.43
C LEU A 291 -3.00 8.61 -12.78
N GLU A 292 -2.27 8.08 -13.77
CA GLU A 292 -1.02 8.69 -14.26
C GLU A 292 -1.23 10.11 -14.74
N LYS A 293 -2.32 10.37 -15.51
CA LYS A 293 -2.69 11.72 -15.95
C LYS A 293 -3.02 12.64 -14.78
N VAL A 294 -3.77 12.15 -13.79
CA VAL A 294 -4.08 12.93 -12.58
C VAL A 294 -2.81 13.29 -11.81
N LEU A 295 -1.89 12.32 -11.61
CA LEU A 295 -0.62 12.55 -10.89
C LEU A 295 0.30 13.52 -11.64
N ALA A 296 0.34 13.45 -12.97
CA ALA A 296 1.15 14.36 -13.80
C ALA A 296 0.65 15.81 -13.74
N ALA A 297 -0.63 16.02 -13.42
CA ALA A 297 -1.26 17.34 -13.31
C ALA A 297 -1.19 17.94 -11.88
N LEU A 298 -0.65 17.21 -10.90
CA LEU A 298 -0.47 17.66 -9.52
C LEU A 298 0.83 18.46 -9.35
#